data_ac4b372d81b1f4acbb77cb70b0b41a9b
#
_entry.id   ac4b372d81b1f4acbb77cb70b0b41a9b
#
_cell.length_a   1.000
_cell.length_b   1.000
_cell.length_c   1.000
_cell.angle_alpha   90.00
_cell.angle_beta   90.00
_cell.angle_gamma   90.00
#
_symmetry.space_group_name_H-M   'P 1'
#
loop_
_entity.id
_entity.type
_entity.pdbx_description
1 polymer ?
#
loop_
_entity_poly.entity_id
_entity_poly.type
_entity_poly.pdbx_seq_one_letter_code
_entity_poly.pdbx_strand_id
1 'polypeptide(L)'
;MKRLIPAVVAALVFAVQGCASAQNETDMASIYDFKTLNNKGAEVNFKDFEGKVLLIVNTASKCGFTPQYDGLEALYQQYKDRGLVVIGFPCDQFAGQEPGSNEQIEEFCRLNHGVTFPLMAKADVNGPNAEPVFEFLKAQAPTEEYKGLKGKATRKMLKAISKSVEKDSDILWNFTKFLVSRDGTVVKRFAPVAEPADFAKDVEAML
;
A
#
# COMPACT_ATOMS: atom_id res chain seq x y z
N MET A 1 92.65 8.58 -2.03
CA MET A 1 91.48 8.98 -1.28
C MET A 1 90.23 8.64 -2.06
N LYS A 2 89.60 7.48 -1.79
CA LYS A 2 88.44 7.00 -2.51
C LYS A 2 87.20 7.30 -1.60
N ARG A 3 86.31 8.11 -2.10
CA ARG A 3 85.03 8.40 -1.38
C ARG A 3 83.98 7.36 -1.82
N LEU A 4 83.44 6.61 -0.85
CA LEU A 4 82.31 5.75 -1.02
C LEU A 4 81.03 6.61 -1.00
N ILE A 5 80.14 6.38 -1.95
CA ILE A 5 78.79 6.91 -2.02
C ILE A 5 77.86 5.82 -1.55
N PRO A 6 76.97 6.06 -0.54
CA PRO A 6 76.01 5.06 -0.14
C PRO A 6 74.80 5.06 -1.10
N ALA A 7 74.42 3.86 -1.52
CA ALA A 7 73.21 3.62 -2.33
C ALA A 7 71.96 3.79 -1.44
N VAL A 8 71.09 4.70 -1.85
CA VAL A 8 69.76 4.86 -1.27
C VAL A 8 68.81 3.84 -1.92
N VAL A 9 68.38 2.84 -1.17
CA VAL A 9 67.31 1.93 -1.58
C VAL A 9 65.99 2.62 -1.36
N ALA A 10 65.32 3.00 -2.44
CA ALA A 10 63.95 3.51 -2.41
C ALA A 10 62.98 2.31 -2.37
N ALA A 11 62.33 2.11 -1.23
CA ALA A 11 61.26 1.15 -1.10
C ALA A 11 59.99 1.73 -1.72
N LEU A 12 59.53 1.18 -2.84
CA LEU A 12 58.21 1.46 -3.43
C LEU A 12 57.13 0.77 -2.56
N VAL A 13 56.38 1.56 -1.82
CA VAL A 13 55.15 1.13 -1.16
C VAL A 13 54.06 1.19 -2.21
N PHE A 14 53.62 0.03 -2.72
CA PHE A 14 52.39 -0.08 -3.50
C PHE A 14 51.19 0.08 -2.54
N ALA A 15 50.56 1.26 -2.54
CA ALA A 15 49.28 1.45 -1.95
C ALA A 15 48.20 0.76 -2.81
N VAL A 16 47.72 -0.39 -2.37
CA VAL A 16 46.55 -1.03 -2.92
C VAL A 16 45.36 -0.18 -2.49
N GLN A 17 44.92 0.73 -3.35
CA GLN A 17 43.65 1.39 -3.21
C GLN A 17 42.56 0.34 -3.54
N GLY A 18 42.00 -0.27 -2.47
CA GLY A 18 40.79 -1.01 -2.58
C GLY A 18 39.68 -0.07 -3.07
N CYS A 19 39.20 -0.23 -4.30
CA CYS A 19 37.93 0.27 -4.76
C CYS A 19 36.86 -0.38 -3.90
N ALA A 20 36.44 0.30 -2.84
CA ALA A 20 35.15 0.04 -2.24
C ALA A 20 34.10 0.48 -3.27
N SER A 21 33.58 -0.46 -4.03
CA SER A 21 32.36 -0.26 -4.80
C SER A 21 31.27 0.09 -3.78
N ALA A 22 30.96 1.37 -3.70
CA ALA A 22 29.74 1.83 -3.04
C ALA A 22 28.57 1.19 -3.81
N GLN A 23 28.03 0.11 -3.27
CA GLN A 23 26.74 -0.38 -3.64
C GLN A 23 25.74 0.69 -3.15
N ASN A 24 25.42 1.64 -4.04
CA ASN A 24 24.20 2.40 -3.96
C ASN A 24 23.05 1.46 -4.34
N GLU A 25 22.74 0.49 -3.48
CA GLU A 25 21.39 0.02 -3.33
C GLU A 25 20.64 1.22 -2.75
N THR A 26 19.92 1.96 -3.60
CA THR A 26 18.83 2.79 -3.14
C THR A 26 17.94 1.87 -2.31
N ASP A 27 17.98 2.05 -1.02
CA ASP A 27 17.15 1.35 -0.03
C ASP A 27 15.70 1.74 -0.35
N MET A 28 15.11 1.02 -1.32
CA MET A 28 13.71 1.22 -1.68
C MET A 28 12.91 0.71 -0.49
N ALA A 29 12.21 1.63 0.19
CA ALA A 29 11.35 1.27 1.30
C ALA A 29 10.47 0.08 0.90
N SER A 30 10.46 -0.95 1.74
CA SER A 30 9.56 -2.08 1.61
C SER A 30 8.24 -1.76 2.31
N ILE A 31 7.14 -2.38 1.89
CA ILE A 31 5.89 -2.28 2.65
C ILE A 31 6.06 -2.77 4.09
N TYR A 32 7.01 -3.65 4.34
CA TYR A 32 7.30 -4.22 5.66
C TYR A 32 7.99 -3.25 6.63
N ASP A 33 8.41 -2.06 6.15
CA ASP A 33 9.00 -1.00 6.98
C ASP A 33 7.94 -0.12 7.65
N PHE A 34 6.66 -0.28 7.26
CA PHE A 34 5.57 0.54 7.77
C PHE A 34 4.88 -0.09 8.97
N LYS A 35 4.31 0.79 9.78
CA LYS A 35 3.47 0.48 10.92
C LYS A 35 2.24 1.37 10.89
N THR A 36 1.15 0.89 11.46
CA THR A 36 -0.10 1.64 11.59
C THR A 36 -0.78 1.27 12.91
N LEU A 37 -1.91 1.88 13.20
CA LEU A 37 -2.76 1.48 14.32
C LEU A 37 -3.98 0.71 13.81
N ASN A 38 -4.39 -0.33 14.50
CA ASN A 38 -5.68 -0.94 14.25
C ASN A 38 -6.83 -0.09 14.86
N ASN A 39 -8.05 -0.46 14.56
CA ASN A 39 -9.25 0.22 15.04
C ASN A 39 -9.42 0.22 16.58
N LYS A 40 -8.60 -0.54 17.32
CA LYS A 40 -8.53 -0.57 18.79
C LYS A 40 -7.34 0.21 19.36
N GLY A 41 -6.59 0.90 18.49
CA GLY A 41 -5.41 1.69 18.87
C GLY A 41 -4.14 0.88 19.15
N ALA A 42 -4.14 -0.43 18.85
CA ALA A 42 -2.91 -1.23 18.96
C ALA A 42 -2.05 -1.10 17.70
N GLU A 43 -0.73 -1.06 17.87
CA GLU A 43 0.22 -1.02 16.76
C GLU A 43 0.15 -2.32 15.95
N VAL A 44 0.13 -2.17 14.62
CA VAL A 44 0.21 -3.25 13.63
C VAL A 44 1.46 -3.01 12.79
N ASN A 45 2.34 -3.98 12.75
CA ASN A 45 3.54 -3.93 11.94
C ASN A 45 3.29 -4.68 10.64
N PHE A 46 3.51 -4.04 9.49
CA PHE A 46 3.34 -4.72 8.19
C PHE A 46 4.30 -5.90 8.01
N LYS A 47 5.41 -5.93 8.74
CA LYS A 47 6.32 -7.08 8.78
C LYS A 47 5.65 -8.36 9.29
N ASP A 48 4.61 -8.27 10.10
CA ASP A 48 3.86 -9.43 10.59
C ASP A 48 3.08 -10.13 9.46
N PHE A 49 2.94 -9.47 8.32
CA PHE A 49 2.32 -10.02 7.11
C PHE A 49 3.33 -10.50 6.06
N GLU A 50 4.63 -10.56 6.38
CA GLU A 50 5.65 -11.04 5.45
C GLU A 50 5.32 -12.43 4.90
N GLY A 51 5.48 -12.63 3.59
CA GLY A 51 5.11 -13.87 2.91
C GLY A 51 3.61 -14.04 2.64
N LYS A 52 2.78 -13.03 2.94
CA LYS A 52 1.34 -13.01 2.60
C LYS A 52 1.09 -12.13 1.38
N VAL A 53 0.02 -12.44 0.66
CA VAL A 53 -0.54 -11.54 -0.35
C VAL A 53 -1.45 -10.54 0.37
N LEU A 54 -1.23 -9.24 0.17
CA LEU A 54 -2.04 -8.21 0.81
C LEU A 54 -2.98 -7.54 -0.19
N LEU A 55 -4.22 -7.33 0.21
CA LEU A 55 -5.18 -6.48 -0.48
C LEU A 55 -5.54 -5.32 0.45
N ILE A 56 -4.93 -4.17 0.21
CA ILE A 56 -5.10 -2.97 1.04
C ILE A 56 -6.15 -2.09 0.42
N VAL A 57 -7.18 -1.72 1.18
CA VAL A 57 -8.39 -1.03 0.68
C VAL A 57 -8.72 0.15 1.57
N ASN A 58 -8.90 1.36 1.02
CA ASN A 58 -9.52 2.44 1.76
C ASN A 58 -11.05 2.33 1.69
N THR A 59 -11.72 2.38 2.82
CA THR A 59 -13.13 2.01 2.95
C THR A 59 -13.99 3.13 3.54
N ALA A 60 -15.31 3.00 3.41
CA ALA A 60 -16.26 3.90 4.06
C ALA A 60 -17.64 3.26 4.22
N SER A 61 -18.37 3.62 5.30
CA SER A 61 -19.68 3.07 5.67
C SER A 61 -20.84 3.68 4.90
N LYS A 62 -20.68 4.89 4.33
CA LYS A 62 -21.77 5.65 3.66
C LYS A 62 -21.46 5.96 2.19
N CYS A 63 -20.73 5.08 1.52
CA CYS A 63 -20.33 5.23 0.14
C CYS A 63 -21.25 4.41 -0.79
N GLY A 64 -21.43 4.86 -2.03
CA GLY A 64 -22.12 4.03 -3.05
C GLY A 64 -21.44 2.70 -3.34
N PHE A 65 -20.15 2.57 -2.98
CA PHE A 65 -19.36 1.34 -3.12
C PHE A 65 -19.32 0.48 -1.83
N THR A 66 -19.97 0.89 -0.74
CA THR A 66 -20.02 0.15 0.54
C THR A 66 -20.44 -1.32 0.38
N PRO A 67 -21.37 -1.69 -0.54
CA PRO A 67 -21.71 -3.10 -0.77
C PRO A 67 -20.51 -3.99 -1.18
N GLN A 68 -19.40 -3.42 -1.63
CA GLN A 68 -18.19 -4.19 -1.93
C GLN A 68 -17.56 -4.87 -0.70
N TYR A 69 -17.93 -4.47 0.52
CA TYR A 69 -17.50 -5.20 1.71
C TYR A 69 -17.88 -6.68 1.65
N ASP A 70 -19.06 -7.02 1.13
CA ASP A 70 -19.53 -8.41 1.02
C ASP A 70 -18.61 -9.22 0.10
N GLY A 71 -18.23 -8.64 -1.04
CA GLY A 71 -17.32 -9.28 -1.98
C GLY A 71 -15.87 -9.36 -1.46
N LEU A 72 -15.40 -8.35 -0.72
CA LEU A 72 -14.07 -8.36 -0.09
C LEU A 72 -14.01 -9.42 1.01
N GLU A 73 -15.06 -9.55 1.82
CA GLU A 73 -15.14 -10.59 2.84
C GLU A 73 -15.20 -11.99 2.22
N ALA A 74 -16.01 -12.18 1.17
CA ALA A 74 -16.07 -13.45 0.46
C ALA A 74 -14.70 -13.85 -0.11
N LEU A 75 -13.98 -12.89 -0.73
CA LEU A 75 -12.63 -13.11 -1.25
C LEU A 75 -11.64 -13.45 -0.12
N TYR A 76 -11.73 -12.75 1.01
CA TYR A 76 -10.91 -13.03 2.18
C TYR A 76 -11.15 -14.42 2.72
N GLN A 77 -12.41 -14.80 2.95
CA GLN A 77 -12.76 -16.14 3.44
C GLN A 77 -12.31 -17.26 2.50
N GLN A 78 -12.40 -17.03 1.18
CA GLN A 78 -11.97 -17.99 0.18
C GLN A 78 -10.46 -18.25 0.19
N TYR A 79 -9.65 -17.21 0.46
CA TYR A 79 -8.20 -17.28 0.24
C TYR A 79 -7.33 -17.05 1.48
N LYS A 80 -7.89 -16.73 2.65
CA LYS A 80 -7.11 -16.48 3.88
C LYS A 80 -6.19 -17.63 4.25
N ASP A 81 -6.67 -18.88 4.12
CA ASP A 81 -5.90 -20.09 4.45
C ASP A 81 -4.79 -20.36 3.40
N ARG A 82 -4.89 -19.75 2.22
CA ARG A 82 -3.85 -19.74 1.19
C ARG A 82 -2.88 -18.57 1.31
N GLY A 83 -3.11 -17.68 2.27
CA GLY A 83 -2.21 -16.59 2.59
C GLY A 83 -2.64 -15.20 2.11
N LEU A 84 -3.91 -15.01 1.73
CA LEU A 84 -4.46 -13.66 1.51
C LEU A 84 -4.74 -12.98 2.84
N VAL A 85 -4.35 -11.71 2.94
CA VAL A 85 -4.82 -10.79 4.00
C VAL A 85 -5.46 -9.58 3.34
N VAL A 86 -6.73 -9.34 3.62
CA VAL A 86 -7.41 -8.08 3.27
C VAL A 86 -7.25 -7.12 4.45
N ILE A 87 -6.89 -5.86 4.19
CA ILE A 87 -6.69 -4.85 5.22
C ILE A 87 -7.51 -3.62 4.86
N GLY A 88 -8.52 -3.30 5.68
CA GLY A 88 -9.38 -2.14 5.48
C GLY A 88 -8.89 -0.92 6.24
N PHE A 89 -8.79 0.22 5.56
CA PHE A 89 -8.49 1.52 6.14
C PHE A 89 -9.71 2.43 5.98
N PRO A 90 -10.52 2.63 7.03
CA PRO A 90 -11.61 3.60 7.00
C PRO A 90 -11.09 5.00 6.70
N CYS A 91 -11.74 5.73 5.78
CA CYS A 91 -11.29 7.04 5.33
C CYS A 91 -12.46 8.00 5.11
N ASP A 92 -12.41 9.17 5.77
CA ASP A 92 -13.47 10.19 5.69
C ASP A 92 -13.21 11.31 4.67
N GLN A 93 -12.07 11.26 3.95
CA GLN A 93 -11.66 12.32 3.01
C GLN A 93 -12.58 12.48 1.79
N PHE A 94 -13.38 11.47 1.48
CA PHE A 94 -14.24 11.45 0.30
C PHE A 94 -15.69 11.76 0.68
N ALA A 95 -16.03 13.04 0.65
CA ALA A 95 -17.36 13.59 0.93
C ALA A 95 -17.91 13.28 2.35
N GLY A 96 -17.05 13.06 3.35
CA GLY A 96 -17.48 12.76 4.71
C GLY A 96 -18.25 11.44 4.81
N GLN A 97 -17.85 10.44 4.02
CA GLN A 97 -18.59 9.16 3.94
C GLN A 97 -18.19 8.15 5.02
N GLU A 98 -17.28 8.52 5.94
CA GLU A 98 -16.90 7.70 7.10
C GLU A 98 -16.91 8.50 8.41
N PRO A 99 -18.07 9.03 8.84
CA PRO A 99 -18.14 9.94 9.97
C PRO A 99 -18.02 9.26 11.35
N GLY A 100 -18.16 7.92 11.40
CA GLY A 100 -18.16 7.14 12.64
C GLY A 100 -16.82 7.16 13.38
N SER A 101 -16.85 6.80 14.68
CA SER A 101 -15.64 6.42 15.42
C SER A 101 -15.15 5.04 14.96
N ASN A 102 -13.94 4.67 15.35
CA ASN A 102 -13.38 3.36 15.01
C ASN A 102 -14.29 2.20 15.49
N GLU A 103 -14.88 2.33 16.69
CA GLU A 103 -15.78 1.34 17.27
C GLU A 103 -17.08 1.24 16.46
N GLN A 104 -17.66 2.38 16.09
CA GLN A 104 -18.88 2.43 15.28
C GLN A 104 -18.66 1.85 13.89
N ILE A 105 -17.50 2.09 13.30
CA ILE A 105 -17.11 1.54 12.00
C ILE A 105 -16.94 0.01 12.10
N GLU A 106 -16.26 -0.49 13.15
CA GLU A 106 -16.11 -1.93 13.37
C GLU A 106 -17.49 -2.60 13.54
N GLU A 107 -18.34 -2.03 14.36
CA GLU A 107 -19.70 -2.54 14.58
C GLU A 107 -20.49 -2.58 13.26
N PHE A 108 -20.47 -1.47 12.50
CA PHE A 108 -21.11 -1.39 11.19
C PHE A 108 -20.62 -2.48 10.24
N CYS A 109 -19.32 -2.63 10.08
CA CYS A 109 -18.71 -3.60 9.18
C CYS A 109 -19.06 -5.04 9.57
N ARG A 110 -19.04 -5.36 10.88
CA ARG A 110 -19.35 -6.69 11.39
C ARG A 110 -20.83 -7.03 11.25
N LEU A 111 -21.72 -6.12 11.68
CA LEU A 111 -23.16 -6.41 11.73
C LEU A 111 -23.81 -6.38 10.34
N ASN A 112 -23.38 -5.48 9.45
CA ASN A 112 -24.05 -5.30 8.17
C ASN A 112 -23.40 -6.08 7.03
N HIS A 113 -22.10 -6.39 7.13
CA HIS A 113 -21.32 -7.03 6.06
C HIS A 113 -20.53 -8.27 6.51
N GLY A 114 -20.65 -8.66 7.78
CA GLY A 114 -19.95 -9.84 8.32
C GLY A 114 -18.43 -9.76 8.24
N VAL A 115 -17.84 -8.55 8.13
CA VAL A 115 -16.40 -8.35 7.94
C VAL A 115 -15.60 -8.99 9.08
N THR A 116 -14.67 -9.87 8.71
CA THR A 116 -13.74 -10.53 9.63
C THR A 116 -12.27 -10.20 9.36
N PHE A 117 -11.96 -9.60 8.22
CA PHE A 117 -10.60 -9.15 7.92
C PHE A 117 -10.19 -7.94 8.79
N PRO A 118 -8.88 -7.70 9.00
CA PRO A 118 -8.35 -6.61 9.79
C PRO A 118 -8.83 -5.23 9.33
N LEU A 119 -9.32 -4.43 10.30
CA LEU A 119 -9.62 -3.02 10.11
C LEU A 119 -8.59 -2.18 10.88
N MET A 120 -8.01 -1.19 10.19
CA MET A 120 -7.12 -0.22 10.78
C MET A 120 -7.90 0.96 11.36
N ALA A 121 -7.24 1.81 12.12
CA ALA A 121 -7.81 3.07 12.57
C ALA A 121 -8.17 3.94 11.37
N LYS A 122 -9.19 4.77 11.53
CA LYS A 122 -9.57 5.74 10.50
C LYS A 122 -8.41 6.66 10.18
N ALA A 123 -8.05 6.79 8.90
CA ALA A 123 -6.86 7.48 8.45
C ALA A 123 -7.11 8.26 7.14
N ASP A 124 -6.26 9.25 6.91
CA ASP A 124 -6.16 9.93 5.62
C ASP A 124 -5.31 9.12 4.66
N VAL A 125 -5.69 9.12 3.39
CA VAL A 125 -4.98 8.41 2.32
C VAL A 125 -4.33 9.37 1.30
N ASN A 126 -4.70 10.65 1.33
CA ASN A 126 -4.16 11.73 0.50
C ASN A 126 -3.76 12.94 1.35
N GLY A 127 -2.90 13.81 0.79
CA GLY A 127 -2.48 15.06 1.43
C GLY A 127 -1.39 14.86 2.48
N PRO A 128 -1.05 15.94 3.21
CA PRO A 128 0.11 15.96 4.11
C PRO A 128 -0.02 15.08 5.36
N ASN A 129 -1.24 14.68 5.71
CA ASN A 129 -1.52 13.80 6.85
C ASN A 129 -1.81 12.36 6.42
N ALA A 130 -1.54 12.02 5.14
CA ALA A 130 -1.77 10.66 4.67
C ALA A 130 -0.97 9.64 5.48
N GLU A 131 -1.59 8.52 5.79
CA GLU A 131 -0.92 7.38 6.40
C GLU A 131 0.31 7.00 5.56
N PRO A 132 1.52 6.88 6.13
CA PRO A 132 2.76 6.68 5.36
C PRO A 132 2.72 5.51 4.38
N VAL A 133 2.03 4.43 4.72
CA VAL A 133 1.86 3.28 3.83
C VAL A 133 1.13 3.66 2.54
N PHE A 134 0.19 4.61 2.57
CA PHE A 134 -0.50 5.05 1.34
C PHE A 134 0.38 5.92 0.45
N GLU A 135 1.31 6.70 1.01
CA GLU A 135 2.30 7.42 0.19
C GLU A 135 3.19 6.42 -0.57
N PHE A 136 3.64 5.36 0.11
CA PHE A 136 4.38 4.27 -0.52
C PHE A 136 3.54 3.56 -1.60
N LEU A 137 2.31 3.13 -1.29
CA LEU A 137 1.42 2.44 -2.24
C LEU A 137 1.15 3.26 -3.50
N LYS A 138 0.88 4.56 -3.34
CA LYS A 138 0.66 5.50 -4.44
C LYS A 138 1.90 5.71 -5.29
N ALA A 139 3.09 5.74 -4.68
CA ALA A 139 4.35 5.87 -5.40
C ALA A 139 4.65 4.63 -6.25
N GLN A 140 4.40 3.43 -5.74
CA GLN A 140 4.62 2.16 -6.43
C GLN A 140 3.57 1.88 -7.52
N ALA A 141 2.29 2.24 -7.28
CA ALA A 141 1.19 2.06 -8.21
C ALA A 141 0.41 3.38 -8.38
N PRO A 142 0.95 4.35 -9.15
CA PRO A 142 0.40 5.71 -9.22
C PRO A 142 -0.92 5.81 -9.99
N THR A 143 -1.28 4.79 -10.76
CA THR A 143 -2.46 4.83 -11.63
C THR A 143 -3.36 3.62 -11.43
N GLU A 144 -4.64 3.82 -11.64
CA GLU A 144 -5.67 2.79 -11.65
C GLU A 144 -6.42 2.76 -12.98
N GLU A 145 -6.83 1.57 -13.42
CA GLU A 145 -7.51 1.40 -14.69
C GLU A 145 -9.04 1.50 -14.54
N TYR A 146 -9.64 2.39 -15.32
CA TYR A 146 -11.10 2.52 -15.46
C TYR A 146 -11.54 1.96 -16.82
N LYS A 147 -12.00 0.71 -16.84
CA LYS A 147 -12.34 0.00 -18.08
C LYS A 147 -13.64 0.49 -18.71
N GLY A 148 -13.65 0.56 -20.03
CA GLY A 148 -14.83 0.89 -20.83
C GLY A 148 -15.34 2.34 -20.69
N LEU A 149 -16.44 2.66 -21.38
CA LEU A 149 -17.04 4.00 -21.36
C LEU A 149 -17.60 4.35 -19.97
N LYS A 150 -18.26 3.40 -19.31
CA LYS A 150 -18.82 3.58 -17.96
C LYS A 150 -17.71 3.90 -16.94
N GLY A 151 -16.61 3.15 -16.96
CA GLY A 151 -15.47 3.39 -16.09
C GLY A 151 -14.86 4.78 -16.30
N LYS A 152 -14.62 5.18 -17.56
CA LYS A 152 -14.11 6.52 -17.90
C LYS A 152 -15.04 7.63 -17.43
N ALA A 153 -16.36 7.48 -17.60
CA ALA A 153 -17.35 8.44 -17.13
C ALA A 153 -17.33 8.55 -15.59
N THR A 154 -17.26 7.42 -14.88
CA THR A 154 -17.16 7.38 -13.42
C THR A 154 -15.86 8.06 -12.95
N ARG A 155 -14.71 7.80 -13.58
CA ARG A 155 -13.44 8.48 -13.26
C ARG A 155 -13.58 9.99 -13.35
N LYS A 156 -14.19 10.49 -14.45
CA LYS A 156 -14.42 11.92 -14.65
C LYS A 156 -15.30 12.52 -13.55
N MET A 157 -16.37 11.83 -13.19
CA MET A 157 -17.28 12.22 -12.11
C MET A 157 -16.55 12.26 -10.76
N LEU A 158 -15.84 11.19 -10.39
CA LEU A 158 -15.11 11.10 -9.13
C LEU A 158 -14.04 12.21 -9.04
N LYS A 159 -13.28 12.44 -10.11
CA LYS A 159 -12.29 13.52 -10.15
C LYS A 159 -12.92 14.91 -9.96
N ALA A 160 -14.14 15.11 -10.43
CA ALA A 160 -14.84 16.39 -10.28
C ALA A 160 -15.37 16.65 -8.86
N ILE A 161 -15.70 15.59 -8.11
CA ILE A 161 -16.29 15.72 -6.76
C ILE A 161 -15.29 15.51 -5.63
N SER A 162 -14.14 14.87 -5.88
CA SER A 162 -13.10 14.65 -4.88
C SER A 162 -12.32 15.93 -4.61
N LYS A 163 -12.35 16.39 -3.35
CA LYS A 163 -11.63 17.59 -2.89
C LYS A 163 -10.24 17.28 -2.35
N SER A 164 -9.94 16.01 -2.09
CA SER A 164 -8.67 15.54 -1.52
C SER A 164 -7.64 15.11 -2.58
N VAL A 165 -7.92 15.37 -3.87
CA VAL A 165 -7.06 15.00 -4.99
C VAL A 165 -6.30 16.22 -5.48
N GLU A 166 -4.99 16.23 -5.25
CA GLU A 166 -4.07 17.29 -5.68
C GLU A 166 -3.09 16.79 -6.75
N LYS A 167 -2.70 15.52 -6.68
CA LYS A 167 -1.75 14.87 -7.58
C LYS A 167 -2.46 13.80 -8.44
N ASP A 168 -1.90 13.49 -9.60
CA ASP A 168 -2.46 12.44 -10.46
C ASP A 168 -2.36 11.03 -9.84
N SER A 169 -1.42 10.82 -8.91
CA SER A 169 -1.26 9.58 -8.15
C SER A 169 -2.21 9.46 -6.96
N ASP A 170 -2.91 10.53 -6.57
CA ASP A 170 -3.82 10.49 -5.44
C ASP A 170 -4.99 9.53 -5.66
N ILE A 171 -5.47 8.99 -4.55
CA ILE A 171 -6.66 8.13 -4.53
C ILE A 171 -7.88 8.97 -4.86
N LEU A 172 -8.65 8.57 -5.88
CA LEU A 172 -9.81 9.34 -6.34
C LEU A 172 -11.02 9.18 -5.44
N TRP A 173 -11.21 8.01 -4.81
CA TRP A 173 -12.40 7.73 -4.02
C TRP A 173 -12.23 6.52 -3.10
N ASN A 174 -13.20 6.33 -2.19
CA ASN A 174 -13.28 5.13 -1.34
C ASN A 174 -13.34 3.85 -2.17
N PHE A 175 -12.87 2.76 -1.63
CA PHE A 175 -12.76 1.45 -2.27
C PHE A 175 -11.76 1.41 -3.43
N THR A 176 -10.68 2.21 -3.38
CA THR A 176 -9.46 1.93 -4.15
C THR A 176 -8.71 0.79 -3.46
N LYS A 177 -8.19 -0.16 -4.23
CA LYS A 177 -7.50 -1.33 -3.71
C LYS A 177 -6.10 -1.41 -4.27
N PHE A 178 -5.14 -1.83 -3.41
CA PHE A 178 -3.76 -2.13 -3.79
C PHE A 178 -3.48 -3.61 -3.53
N LEU A 179 -3.01 -4.31 -4.55
CA LEU A 179 -2.57 -5.70 -4.46
C LEU A 179 -1.06 -5.74 -4.27
N VAL A 180 -0.62 -6.42 -3.23
CA VAL A 180 0.79 -6.57 -2.86
C VAL A 180 1.13 -8.05 -2.84
N SER A 181 2.20 -8.43 -3.53
CA SER A 181 2.71 -9.80 -3.58
C SER A 181 3.40 -10.21 -2.26
N ARG A 182 3.75 -11.51 -2.16
CA ARG A 182 4.35 -12.10 -0.97
C ARG A 182 5.71 -11.51 -0.57
N ASP A 183 6.42 -10.92 -1.52
CA ASP A 183 7.71 -10.24 -1.31
C ASP A 183 7.57 -8.75 -0.95
N GLY A 184 6.33 -8.26 -0.83
CA GLY A 184 6.06 -6.86 -0.51
C GLY A 184 6.02 -5.93 -1.71
N THR A 185 6.13 -6.44 -2.94
CA THR A 185 6.02 -5.64 -4.16
C THR A 185 4.57 -5.24 -4.42
N VAL A 186 4.30 -3.96 -4.66
CA VAL A 186 2.96 -3.48 -5.07
C VAL A 186 2.75 -3.79 -6.54
N VAL A 187 1.90 -4.77 -6.81
CA VAL A 187 1.71 -5.33 -8.16
C VAL A 187 0.69 -4.53 -8.97
N LYS A 188 -0.40 -4.07 -8.32
CA LYS A 188 -1.52 -3.47 -9.03
C LYS A 188 -2.39 -2.58 -8.14
N ARG A 189 -2.96 -1.54 -8.73
CA ARG A 189 -3.98 -0.70 -8.12
C ARG A 189 -5.29 -0.85 -8.89
N PHE A 190 -6.38 -1.12 -8.18
CA PHE A 190 -7.72 -1.24 -8.75
C PHE A 190 -8.57 -0.02 -8.42
N ALA A 191 -9.29 0.48 -9.41
CA ALA A 191 -10.20 1.60 -9.25
C ALA A 191 -11.37 1.28 -8.29
N PRO A 192 -12.00 2.31 -7.68
CA PRO A 192 -13.18 2.14 -6.83
C PRO A 192 -14.28 1.28 -7.46
N VAL A 193 -14.49 1.41 -8.77
CA VAL A 193 -15.54 0.70 -9.53
C VAL A 193 -15.25 -0.77 -9.80
N ALA A 194 -14.01 -1.23 -9.57
CA ALA A 194 -13.66 -2.63 -9.74
C ALA A 194 -14.23 -3.44 -8.58
N GLU A 195 -15.15 -4.33 -8.87
CA GLU A 195 -15.72 -5.26 -7.90
C GLU A 195 -14.71 -6.36 -7.54
N PRO A 196 -14.75 -6.93 -6.32
CA PRO A 196 -13.85 -8.02 -5.93
C PRO A 196 -13.82 -9.18 -6.91
N ALA A 197 -14.94 -9.51 -7.54
CA ALA A 197 -15.01 -10.55 -8.57
C ALA A 197 -14.21 -10.23 -9.84
N ASP A 198 -14.02 -8.93 -10.17
CA ASP A 198 -13.29 -8.51 -11.37
C ASP A 198 -11.78 -8.79 -11.27
N PHE A 199 -11.25 -8.86 -10.06
CA PHE A 199 -9.82 -9.04 -9.80
C PHE A 199 -9.47 -10.27 -8.96
N ALA A 200 -10.45 -11.13 -8.67
CA ALA A 200 -10.21 -12.38 -7.92
C ALA A 200 -9.10 -13.24 -8.55
N LYS A 201 -9.04 -13.29 -9.90
CA LYS A 201 -7.99 -14.02 -10.62
C LYS A 201 -6.60 -13.37 -10.46
N ASP A 202 -6.52 -12.04 -10.38
CA ASP A 202 -5.25 -11.36 -10.11
C ASP A 202 -4.75 -11.74 -8.70
N VAL A 203 -5.65 -11.78 -7.71
CA VAL A 203 -5.32 -12.24 -6.34
C VAL A 203 -4.89 -13.70 -6.35
N GLU A 204 -5.66 -14.57 -6.98
CA GLU A 204 -5.38 -16.01 -7.04
C GLU A 204 -4.02 -16.32 -7.67
N ALA A 205 -3.61 -15.56 -8.68
CA ALA A 205 -2.33 -15.72 -9.35
C ALA A 205 -1.11 -15.37 -8.46
N MET A 206 -1.32 -14.66 -7.34
CA MET A 206 -0.27 -14.29 -6.37
C MET A 206 -0.19 -15.29 -5.19
N LEU A 207 -1.19 -16.15 -5.01
CA LEU A 207 -1.30 -17.10 -3.92
C LEU A 207 -0.62 -18.45 -4.23
#